data_fd0def7baae783e411b13cd6ccc1b529
#
_entry.id   fd0def7baae783e411b13cd6ccc1b529
#
_cell.length_a   1.000
_cell.length_b   1.000
_cell.length_c   1.000
_cell.angle_alpha   90.00
_cell.angle_beta   90.00
_cell.angle_gamma   90.00
#
_symmetry.space_group_name_H-M   'P 1'
#
loop_
_entity.id
_entity.type
_entity.pdbx_description
1 polymer ?
#
loop_
_entity_poly.entity_id
_entity_poly.type
_entity_poly.pdbx_seq_one_letter_code
_entity_poly.pdbx_strand_id
1 'polypeptide(L)'
;MLARLVPGLQVSAYDYIQASRLRARFTREFITGVFSRVDVLVAPTIPEPAPSLAEAKSGTVDDVVRRMGRFSRLTRTISTFGLPALSVACGFSTRGLPIGIQLIGRPFDEATILRLGHAYERVTAWHTRRPPL
;
A
#
# COMPACT_ATOMS: atom_id res chain seq x y z
N MET A 1 -0.07 9.42 19.04
CA MET A 1 1.22 8.78 18.74
C MET A 1 1.56 7.68 19.74
N LEU A 2 1.51 7.93 21.04
CA LEU A 2 1.80 6.95 22.11
C LEU A 2 0.99 5.64 21.99
N ALA A 3 -0.32 5.71 21.73
CA ALA A 3 -1.19 4.53 21.58
C ALA A 3 -0.74 3.53 20.50
N ARG A 4 0.14 3.93 19.57
CA ARG A 4 0.72 3.05 18.54
C ARG A 4 2.05 2.43 18.97
N LEU A 5 2.75 3.05 19.92
CA LEU A 5 4.05 2.60 20.41
C LEU A 5 3.93 1.65 21.60
N VAL A 6 2.95 1.92 22.50
CA VAL A 6 2.73 1.11 23.71
C VAL A 6 2.59 -0.39 23.43
N PRO A 7 1.82 -0.86 22.41
CA PRO A 7 1.74 -2.28 22.11
C PRO A 7 3.10 -2.90 21.75
N GLY A 8 4.03 -2.11 21.21
CA GLY A 8 5.39 -2.59 20.89
C GLY A 8 6.20 -2.99 22.13
N LEU A 9 5.90 -2.40 23.30
CA LEU A 9 6.56 -2.76 24.56
C LEU A 9 6.10 -4.13 25.10
N GLN A 10 4.99 -4.64 24.60
CA GLN A 10 4.42 -5.92 25.01
C GLN A 10 4.88 -7.09 24.13
N VAL A 11 5.57 -6.78 23.01
CA VAL A 11 6.10 -7.81 22.10
C VAL A 11 7.38 -8.41 22.69
N SER A 12 7.36 -9.71 22.97
CA SER A 12 8.55 -10.40 23.45
C SER A 12 9.60 -10.54 22.34
N ALA A 13 10.89 -10.72 22.73
CA ALA A 13 11.95 -11.02 21.76
C ALA A 13 11.67 -12.33 21.01
N TYR A 14 11.06 -13.31 21.67
CA TYR A 14 10.65 -14.55 21.05
C TYR A 14 9.64 -14.32 19.93
N ASP A 15 8.56 -13.57 20.20
CA ASP A 15 7.52 -13.28 19.22
C ASP A 15 8.08 -12.49 18.04
N TYR A 16 8.96 -11.52 18.30
CA TYR A 16 9.63 -10.74 17.25
C TYR A 16 10.46 -11.64 16.32
N ILE A 17 11.25 -12.57 16.91
CA ILE A 17 12.06 -13.51 16.13
C ILE A 17 11.17 -14.45 15.31
N GLN A 18 10.10 -14.99 15.90
CA GLN A 18 9.16 -15.87 15.19
C GLN A 18 8.45 -15.12 14.04
N ALA A 19 7.97 -13.90 14.30
CA ALA A 19 7.37 -13.06 13.27
C ALA A 19 8.36 -12.77 12.13
N SER A 20 9.63 -12.50 12.43
CA SER A 20 10.66 -12.27 11.43
C SER A 20 10.94 -13.51 10.57
N ARG A 21 10.96 -14.70 11.17
CA ARG A 21 11.10 -15.99 10.46
C ARG A 21 9.91 -16.24 9.53
N LEU A 22 8.70 -16.04 10.04
CA LEU A 22 7.47 -16.17 9.24
C LEU A 22 7.44 -15.16 8.09
N ARG A 23 7.83 -13.90 8.34
CA ARG A 23 7.96 -12.90 7.28
C ARG A 23 8.90 -13.37 6.18
N ALA A 24 10.10 -13.85 6.52
CA ALA A 24 11.07 -14.32 5.55
C ALA A 24 10.53 -15.48 4.71
N ARG A 25 9.81 -16.42 5.34
CA ARG A 25 9.16 -17.54 4.67
C ARG A 25 8.07 -17.05 3.70
N PHE A 26 7.12 -16.27 4.18
CA PHE A 26 6.01 -15.75 3.35
C PHE A 26 6.49 -14.85 2.22
N THR A 27 7.51 -14.01 2.47
CA THR A 27 8.13 -13.20 1.41
C THR A 27 8.67 -14.09 0.29
N ARG A 28 9.39 -15.15 0.63
CA ARG A 28 9.93 -16.11 -0.37
C ARG A 28 8.81 -16.79 -1.13
N GLU A 29 7.82 -17.34 -0.43
CA GLU A 29 6.67 -18.01 -1.06
C GLU A 29 5.90 -17.07 -1.99
N PHE A 30 5.70 -15.80 -1.58
CA PHE A 30 5.07 -14.79 -2.40
C PHE A 30 5.89 -14.48 -3.67
N ILE A 31 7.18 -14.22 -3.52
CA ILE A 31 8.06 -13.91 -4.65
C ILE A 31 8.08 -15.05 -5.66
N THR A 32 8.30 -16.28 -5.20
CA THR A 32 8.36 -17.45 -6.09
C THR A 32 7.01 -17.79 -6.69
N GLY A 33 5.91 -17.62 -5.97
CA GLY A 33 4.56 -17.93 -6.45
C GLY A 33 4.02 -16.89 -7.45
N VAL A 34 4.24 -15.62 -7.18
CA VAL A 34 3.70 -14.52 -8.00
C VAL A 34 4.62 -14.19 -9.17
N PHE A 35 5.87 -13.87 -8.86
CA PHE A 35 6.82 -13.37 -9.88
C PHE A 35 7.44 -14.47 -10.77
N SER A 36 7.04 -15.73 -10.60
CA SER A 36 7.24 -16.77 -11.60
C SER A 36 6.29 -16.66 -12.80
N ARG A 37 5.20 -15.89 -12.63
CA ARG A 37 4.11 -15.78 -13.63
C ARG A 37 3.96 -14.40 -14.23
N VAL A 38 4.39 -13.36 -13.49
CA VAL A 38 4.24 -11.95 -13.89
C VAL A 38 5.50 -11.18 -13.57
N ASP A 39 5.76 -10.11 -14.30
CA ASP A 39 6.87 -9.21 -14.02
C ASP A 39 6.47 -8.10 -13.04
N VAL A 40 5.20 -7.67 -13.08
CA VAL A 40 4.64 -6.65 -12.18
C VAL A 40 3.25 -7.10 -11.74
N LEU A 41 2.98 -6.97 -10.44
CA LEU A 41 1.64 -7.14 -9.88
C LEU A 41 0.98 -5.76 -9.77
N VAL A 42 -0.28 -5.67 -10.20
CA VAL A 42 -1.07 -4.44 -10.11
C VAL A 42 -2.20 -4.62 -9.12
N ALA A 43 -2.37 -3.67 -8.23
CA ALA A 43 -3.46 -3.66 -7.24
C ALA A 43 -3.90 -2.22 -6.94
N PRO A 44 -5.10 -1.98 -6.40
CA PRO A 44 -5.42 -0.67 -5.85
C PRO A 44 -4.43 -0.26 -4.75
N THR A 45 -4.06 1.02 -4.69
CA THR A 45 -3.19 1.51 -3.60
C THR A 45 -3.93 1.49 -2.27
N ILE A 46 -5.19 1.94 -2.28
CA ILE A 46 -6.09 1.92 -1.12
C ILE A 46 -7.45 1.36 -1.56
N PRO A 47 -8.20 0.68 -0.68
CA PRO A 47 -9.43 -0.02 -1.04
C PRO A 47 -10.63 0.91 -1.28
N GLU A 48 -10.56 2.15 -0.83
CA GLU A 48 -11.65 3.13 -0.90
C GLU A 48 -11.11 4.55 -1.07
N PRO A 49 -11.86 5.49 -1.67
CA PRO A 49 -11.46 6.88 -1.76
C PRO A 49 -11.25 7.54 -0.39
N ALA A 50 -10.49 8.64 -0.36
CA ALA A 50 -10.27 9.39 0.87
C ALA A 50 -11.60 9.81 1.54
N PRO A 51 -11.73 9.64 2.87
CA PRO A 51 -12.89 10.13 3.61
C PRO A 51 -12.87 11.65 3.70
N SER A 52 -13.99 12.26 4.03
CA SER A 52 -14.04 13.66 4.43
C SER A 52 -13.27 13.88 5.74
N LEU A 53 -12.85 15.13 6.00
CA LEU A 53 -12.20 15.47 7.27
C LEU A 53 -13.11 15.20 8.47
N ALA A 54 -14.44 15.41 8.34
CA ALA A 54 -15.41 15.11 9.37
C ALA A 54 -15.45 13.60 9.67
N GLU A 55 -15.55 12.76 8.64
CA GLU A 55 -15.49 11.30 8.79
C GLU A 55 -14.16 10.83 9.37
N ALA A 56 -13.04 11.42 8.93
CA ALA A 56 -11.70 11.05 9.42
C ALA A 56 -11.51 11.35 10.92
N LYS A 57 -12.15 12.41 11.43
CA LYS A 57 -12.07 12.85 12.83
C LYS A 57 -13.20 12.27 13.71
N SER A 58 -14.20 11.64 13.14
CA SER A 58 -15.36 11.10 13.89
C SER A 58 -15.04 9.78 14.60
N GLY A 59 -15.77 9.52 15.67
CA GLY A 59 -15.72 8.26 16.42
C GLY A 59 -14.68 8.22 17.53
N THR A 60 -14.52 7.05 18.10
CA THR A 60 -13.57 6.75 19.16
C THR A 60 -12.15 6.55 18.62
N VAL A 61 -11.16 6.44 19.50
CA VAL A 61 -9.78 6.08 19.13
C VAL A 61 -9.75 4.75 18.38
N ASP A 62 -10.55 3.79 18.81
CA ASP A 62 -10.63 2.47 18.16
C ASP A 62 -11.22 2.54 16.75
N ASP A 63 -12.18 3.45 16.52
CA ASP A 63 -12.73 3.69 15.18
C ASP A 63 -11.66 4.27 14.24
N VAL A 64 -10.88 5.22 14.75
CA VAL A 64 -9.76 5.80 14.00
C VAL A 64 -8.71 4.73 13.66
N VAL A 65 -8.31 3.89 14.64
CA VAL A 65 -7.35 2.81 14.43
C VAL A 65 -7.86 1.80 13.41
N ARG A 66 -9.13 1.38 13.51
CA ARG A 66 -9.77 0.48 12.53
C ARG A 66 -9.78 1.07 11.12
N ARG A 67 -10.13 2.34 10.98
CA ARG A 67 -10.16 3.06 9.71
C ARG A 67 -8.76 3.12 9.09
N MET A 68 -7.74 3.50 9.86
CA MET A 68 -6.35 3.48 9.42
C MET A 68 -5.89 2.08 8.98
N GLY A 69 -6.35 1.05 9.69
CA GLY A 69 -6.10 -0.35 9.34
C GLY A 69 -6.69 -0.73 7.98
N ARG A 70 -7.88 -0.24 7.65
CA ARG A 70 -8.52 -0.46 6.33
C ARG A 70 -7.72 0.22 5.21
N PHE A 71 -7.36 1.48 5.36
CA PHE A 71 -6.61 2.22 4.33
C PHE A 71 -5.27 1.59 4.00
N SER A 72 -4.54 1.11 5.00
CA SER A 72 -3.23 0.49 4.80
C SER A 72 -3.28 -1.00 4.43
N ARG A 73 -4.46 -1.58 4.28
CA ARG A 73 -4.62 -3.03 4.09
C ARG A 73 -3.85 -3.57 2.89
N LEU A 74 -3.90 -2.86 1.76
CA LEU A 74 -3.28 -3.32 0.52
C LEU A 74 -1.78 -2.99 0.42
N THR A 75 -1.33 -1.93 1.10
CA THR A 75 0.08 -1.51 1.08
C THR A 75 0.91 -2.15 2.19
N ARG A 76 0.29 -2.48 3.32
CA ARG A 76 0.98 -3.05 4.50
C ARG A 76 1.71 -4.34 4.18
N THR A 77 1.08 -5.26 3.47
CA THR A 77 1.68 -6.55 3.10
C THR A 77 2.91 -6.34 2.22
N ILE A 78 2.82 -5.46 1.23
CA ILE A 78 3.93 -5.16 0.31
C ILE A 78 5.09 -4.53 1.07
N SER A 79 4.81 -3.56 1.95
CA SER A 79 5.82 -2.97 2.84
C SER A 79 6.46 -4.01 3.78
N THR A 80 5.66 -4.94 4.32
CA THR A 80 6.16 -6.02 5.19
C THR A 80 7.09 -6.96 4.43
N PHE A 81 6.82 -7.23 3.16
CA PHE A 81 7.69 -8.07 2.32
C PHE A 81 8.92 -7.32 1.79
N GLY A 82 8.98 -5.99 1.93
CA GLY A 82 10.08 -5.18 1.45
C GLY A 82 10.17 -5.13 -0.07
N LEU A 83 9.02 -5.20 -0.76
CA LEU A 83 8.96 -5.15 -2.22
C LEU A 83 8.86 -3.70 -2.71
N PRO A 84 9.52 -3.37 -3.83
CA PRO A 84 9.35 -2.07 -4.45
C PRO A 84 7.93 -1.91 -4.97
N ALA A 85 7.34 -0.73 -4.75
CA ALA A 85 6.02 -0.40 -5.23
C ALA A 85 5.92 1.08 -5.62
N LEU A 86 5.29 1.35 -6.76
CA LEU A 86 5.02 2.67 -7.30
C LEU A 86 3.51 2.90 -7.30
N SER A 87 3.04 4.01 -6.74
CA SER A 87 1.63 4.41 -6.86
C SER A 87 1.47 5.45 -7.97
N VAL A 88 0.55 5.18 -8.90
CA VAL A 88 0.20 6.08 -10.00
C VAL A 88 -1.30 6.38 -9.99
N ALA A 89 -1.67 7.61 -10.41
CA ALA A 89 -3.07 7.99 -10.54
C ALA A 89 -3.72 7.19 -11.68
N CYS A 90 -4.91 6.61 -11.44
CA CYS A 90 -5.61 5.79 -12.43
C CYS A 90 -7.06 6.23 -12.68
N GLY A 91 -7.51 7.29 -12.04
CA GLY A 91 -8.87 7.78 -12.20
C GLY A 91 -9.32 8.67 -11.06
N PHE A 92 -10.62 8.94 -11.05
CA PHE A 92 -11.28 9.72 -10.00
C PHE A 92 -12.57 9.04 -9.57
N SER A 93 -12.88 9.15 -8.29
CA SER A 93 -14.16 8.71 -7.76
C SER A 93 -15.31 9.60 -8.28
N THR A 94 -16.54 9.18 -8.04
CA THR A 94 -17.74 9.97 -8.33
C THR A 94 -17.77 11.34 -7.63
N ARG A 95 -17.01 11.48 -6.53
CA ARG A 95 -16.81 12.76 -5.82
C ARG A 95 -15.61 13.57 -6.32
N GLY A 96 -14.95 13.17 -7.41
CA GLY A 96 -13.79 13.86 -7.95
C GLY A 96 -12.48 13.62 -7.18
N LEU A 97 -12.44 12.68 -6.23
CA LEU A 97 -11.22 12.36 -5.48
C LEU A 97 -10.32 11.40 -6.28
N PRO A 98 -9.00 11.62 -6.29
CA PRO A 98 -8.08 10.78 -7.07
C PRO A 98 -8.07 9.35 -6.54
N ILE A 99 -7.91 8.40 -7.47
CA ILE A 99 -7.74 6.98 -7.20
C ILE A 99 -6.37 6.56 -7.70
N GLY A 100 -5.64 5.79 -6.90
CA GLY A 100 -4.32 5.27 -7.25
C GLY A 100 -4.32 3.75 -7.38
N ILE A 101 -3.51 3.26 -8.32
CA ILE A 101 -3.08 1.88 -8.39
C ILE A 101 -1.62 1.78 -7.98
N GLN A 102 -1.23 0.66 -7.37
CA GLN A 102 0.14 0.34 -7.08
C GLN A 102 0.67 -0.70 -8.07
N LEU A 103 1.85 -0.42 -8.59
CA LEU A 103 2.65 -1.31 -9.43
C LEU A 103 3.73 -1.91 -8.52
N ILE A 104 3.71 -3.23 -8.33
CA ILE A 104 4.57 -3.92 -7.37
C ILE A 104 5.54 -4.78 -8.17
N GLY A 105 6.83 -4.59 -7.94
CA GLY A 105 7.92 -5.28 -8.65
C GLY A 105 8.61 -6.35 -7.82
N ARG A 106 9.52 -7.05 -8.47
CA ARG A 106 10.46 -7.97 -7.81
C ARG A 106 11.41 -7.20 -6.91
N PRO A 107 12.00 -7.82 -5.90
CA PRO A 107 13.03 -7.18 -5.10
C PRO A 107 14.12 -6.56 -5.98
N PHE A 108 14.47 -5.31 -5.72
CA PHE A 108 15.50 -4.53 -6.42
C PHE A 108 15.24 -4.30 -7.92
N ASP A 109 13.99 -4.46 -8.40
CA ASP A 109 13.60 -4.21 -9.79
C ASP A 109 12.72 -2.96 -9.92
N GLU A 110 13.12 -1.88 -9.27
CA GLU A 110 12.47 -0.56 -9.35
C GLU A 110 12.40 -0.05 -10.79
N ALA A 111 13.41 -0.37 -11.60
CA ALA A 111 13.49 0.05 -13.00
C ALA A 111 12.29 -0.46 -13.82
N THR A 112 11.82 -1.67 -13.58
CA THR A 112 10.68 -2.25 -14.30
C THR A 112 9.38 -1.54 -13.92
N ILE A 113 9.12 -1.29 -12.63
CA ILE A 113 7.90 -0.58 -12.21
C ILE A 113 7.90 0.89 -12.64
N LEU A 114 9.05 1.55 -12.66
CA LEU A 114 9.19 2.93 -13.15
C LEU A 114 8.94 3.01 -14.65
N ARG A 115 9.48 2.07 -15.45
CA ARG A 115 9.19 2.00 -16.89
C ARG A 115 7.71 1.77 -17.16
N LEU A 116 7.08 0.86 -16.42
CA LEU A 116 5.64 0.61 -16.56
C LEU A 116 4.81 1.83 -16.15
N GLY A 117 5.15 2.47 -15.02
CA GLY A 117 4.49 3.70 -14.58
C GLY A 117 4.60 4.82 -15.61
N HIS A 118 5.79 5.04 -16.16
CA HIS A 118 6.01 6.03 -17.22
C HIS A 118 5.21 5.69 -18.50
N ALA A 119 5.22 4.42 -18.94
CA ALA A 119 4.45 3.99 -20.09
C ALA A 119 2.93 4.20 -19.89
N TYR A 120 2.43 3.94 -18.68
CA TYR A 120 1.06 4.19 -18.30
C TYR A 120 0.69 5.68 -18.35
N GLU A 121 1.55 6.55 -17.80
CA GLU A 121 1.35 8.00 -17.83
C GLU A 121 1.37 8.58 -19.24
N ARG A 122 2.13 7.98 -20.16
CA ARG A 122 2.14 8.42 -21.59
C ARG A 122 0.83 8.15 -22.33
N VAL A 123 0.04 7.17 -21.90
CA VAL A 123 -1.23 6.80 -22.56
C VAL A 123 -2.44 7.25 -21.75
N THR A 124 -2.23 7.92 -20.61
CA THR A 124 -3.30 8.44 -19.75
C THR A 124 -3.01 9.89 -19.34
N ALA A 125 -4.05 10.64 -18.99
CA ALA A 125 -3.92 12.04 -18.55
C ALA A 125 -4.26 12.24 -17.07
N TRP A 126 -4.31 11.17 -16.27
CA TRP A 126 -4.74 11.26 -14.88
C TRP A 126 -3.79 12.09 -14.01
N HIS A 127 -2.48 11.96 -14.23
CA HIS A 127 -1.41 12.66 -13.52
C HIS A 127 -1.36 14.17 -13.80
N THR A 128 -1.96 14.63 -14.91
CA THR A 128 -1.97 16.06 -15.27
C THR A 128 -3.10 16.84 -14.59
N ARG A 129 -4.10 16.15 -14.05
CA ARG A 129 -5.24 16.80 -13.40
C ARG A 129 -4.83 17.40 -12.06
N ARG A 130 -5.28 18.63 -11.82
CA ARG A 130 -5.06 19.36 -10.55
C ARG A 130 -6.39 19.52 -9.83
N PRO A 131 -6.37 19.56 -8.46
CA PRO A 131 -7.57 19.91 -7.72
C PRO A 131 -7.99 21.35 -8.07
N PRO A 132 -9.30 21.65 -8.10
CA PRO A 132 -9.76 23.02 -8.18
C PRO A 132 -9.33 23.74 -6.90
N LEU A 133 -8.50 24.77 -7.03
CA LEU A 133 -8.07 25.66 -5.95
C LEU A 133 -8.96 26.89 -5.95
#